data_0757bee99d7fe9054e007dc8fe24b495
#
_entry.id   0757bee99d7fe9054e007dc8fe24b495
#
_cell.length_a   1.000
_cell.length_b   1.000
_cell.length_c   1.000
_cell.angle_alpha   90.00
_cell.angle_beta   90.00
_cell.angle_gamma   90.00
#
_symmetry.space_group_name_H-M   'P 1'
#
loop_
_entity.id
_entity.type
_entity.pdbx_description
1 polymer ?
#
loop_
_entity_poly.entity_id
_entity_poly.type
_entity_poly.pdbx_seq_one_letter_code
_entity_poly.pdbx_strand_id
1 'polypeptide(L)'
;MRRIFYGVLLILGAGACAAPRAAGAPLAPLGRSWAVPTLGLYQEWWDKTVACSGHQGKMTDVSFYAVDAPSGAIELAGEMAHAWWVREGNRVYLPASALGEEWLVRHEMLHALLQRGTHPSKLFVDACHVASAAVWRDSTLTVDPGNPRGQ
;
A
#
# COMPACT_ATOMS: atom_id res chain seq x y z
N MET A 1 72.59 27.54 11.55
CA MET A 1 71.26 27.69 12.12
C MET A 1 70.25 27.33 11.05
N ARG A 2 69.57 26.10 11.16
CA ARG A 2 68.66 25.54 10.15
C ARG A 2 67.25 25.59 10.73
N ARG A 3 66.39 26.46 10.15
CA ARG A 3 65.00 26.59 10.57
C ARG A 3 64.16 25.57 9.81
N ILE A 4 63.51 24.62 10.53
CA ILE A 4 62.61 23.63 10.03
C ILE A 4 61.20 24.22 10.13
N PHE A 5 60.53 24.42 8.97
CA PHE A 5 59.12 24.80 8.92
C PHE A 5 58.26 23.53 8.93
N TYR A 6 57.46 23.35 9.96
CA TYR A 6 56.41 22.35 10.00
C TYR A 6 55.16 22.92 9.32
N GLY A 7 54.84 22.38 8.15
CA GLY A 7 53.59 22.68 7.46
C GLY A 7 52.45 21.83 8.10
N VAL A 8 51.48 22.52 8.68
CA VAL A 8 50.24 21.90 9.19
C VAL A 8 49.31 21.73 8.00
N LEU A 9 49.07 20.44 7.64
CA LEU A 9 48.11 20.07 6.59
C LEU A 9 46.71 20.01 7.22
N LEU A 10 45.88 21.03 6.97
CA LEU A 10 44.47 21.05 7.34
C LEU A 10 43.67 20.19 6.35
N ILE A 11 43.26 18.98 6.78
CA ILE A 11 42.33 18.13 6.04
C ILE A 11 40.93 18.66 6.32
N LEU A 12 40.36 19.40 5.36
CA LEU A 12 38.94 19.75 5.34
C LEU A 12 38.13 18.51 5.00
N GLY A 13 37.61 17.80 6.01
CA GLY A 13 36.65 16.74 5.84
C GLY A 13 35.34 17.31 5.31
N ALA A 14 35.02 17.06 4.05
CA ALA A 14 33.71 17.31 3.50
C ALA A 14 32.71 16.32 4.15
N GLY A 15 32.08 16.73 5.25
CA GLY A 15 30.94 16.04 5.82
C GLY A 15 29.79 16.08 4.83
N ALA A 16 29.51 14.95 4.16
CA ALA A 16 28.28 14.79 3.40
C ALA A 16 27.12 14.86 4.40
N CYS A 17 26.46 16.00 4.46
CA CYS A 17 25.17 16.13 5.15
C CYS A 17 24.18 15.24 4.42
N ALA A 18 23.93 14.03 4.95
CA ALA A 18 22.75 13.25 4.58
C ALA A 18 21.54 14.11 4.93
N ALA A 19 20.81 14.57 3.92
CA ALA A 19 19.55 15.28 4.13
C ALA A 19 18.65 14.42 5.01
N PRO A 20 18.03 14.98 6.07
CA PRO A 20 17.08 14.23 6.87
C PRO A 20 15.96 13.75 5.93
N ARG A 21 15.74 12.44 5.90
CA ARG A 21 14.62 11.84 5.17
C ARG A 21 13.37 12.47 5.76
N ALA A 22 12.60 13.20 4.94
CA ALA A 22 11.39 13.85 5.39
C ALA A 22 10.49 12.79 6.03
N ALA A 23 10.32 12.87 7.35
CA ALA A 23 9.38 12.02 8.05
C ALA A 23 8.00 12.34 7.50
N GLY A 24 7.35 11.36 6.84
CA GLY A 24 5.96 11.44 6.46
C GLY A 24 5.64 11.64 4.98
N ALA A 25 6.53 11.32 4.04
CA ALA A 25 6.06 11.14 2.67
C ALA A 25 5.04 9.98 2.66
N PRO A 26 3.81 10.22 2.15
CA PRO A 26 2.81 9.16 2.12
C PRO A 26 3.33 7.97 1.32
N LEU A 27 3.09 6.75 1.81
CA LEU A 27 3.42 5.53 1.08
C LEU A 27 2.77 5.58 -0.30
N ALA A 28 3.58 5.50 -1.33
CA ALA A 28 3.15 5.47 -2.71
C ALA A 28 3.86 4.32 -3.43
N PRO A 29 3.18 3.64 -4.36
CA PRO A 29 3.78 2.56 -5.13
C PRO A 29 4.90 3.09 -6.02
N LEU A 30 5.87 2.21 -6.35
CA LEU A 30 6.82 2.49 -7.40
C LEU A 30 6.11 2.49 -8.74
N GLY A 31 6.46 3.46 -9.58
CA GLY A 31 5.88 3.62 -10.90
C GLY A 31 4.87 4.77 -11.00
N ARG A 32 4.32 4.92 -12.21
CA ARG A 32 3.32 5.95 -12.50
C ARG A 32 1.97 5.54 -11.92
N SER A 33 1.34 6.42 -11.17
CA SER A 33 -0.03 6.23 -10.67
C SER A 33 -0.88 7.45 -10.95
N TRP A 34 -2.20 7.25 -11.09
CA TRP A 34 -3.18 8.32 -11.29
C TRP A 34 -4.50 7.97 -10.61
N ALA A 35 -5.24 9.00 -10.19
CA ALA A 35 -6.54 8.82 -9.58
C ALA A 35 -7.55 8.19 -10.56
N VAL A 36 -8.31 7.23 -10.07
CA VAL A 36 -9.41 6.60 -10.82
C VAL A 36 -10.69 7.35 -10.45
N PRO A 37 -11.42 7.89 -11.45
CA PRO A 37 -12.74 8.46 -11.17
C PRO A 37 -13.65 7.38 -10.59
N THR A 38 -14.43 7.75 -9.59
CA THR A 38 -15.40 6.83 -8.98
C THR A 38 -16.45 6.44 -10.02
N LEU A 39 -16.40 5.19 -10.47
CA LEU A 39 -17.35 4.63 -11.42
C LEU A 39 -18.58 4.13 -10.66
N GLY A 40 -19.77 4.17 -11.29
CA GLY A 40 -21.00 3.59 -10.73
C GLY A 40 -20.82 2.12 -10.35
N LEU A 41 -20.01 1.39 -11.12
CA LEU A 41 -19.63 0.00 -10.84
C LEU A 41 -18.90 -0.17 -9.47
N TYR A 42 -18.04 0.78 -9.08
CA TYR A 42 -17.35 0.72 -7.79
C TYR A 42 -18.32 0.97 -6.63
N GLN A 43 -19.34 1.81 -6.82
CA GLN A 43 -20.38 1.99 -5.81
C GLN A 43 -21.16 0.68 -5.61
N GLU A 44 -21.51 0.00 -6.69
CA GLU A 44 -22.20 -1.30 -6.62
C GLU A 44 -21.34 -2.34 -5.87
N TRP A 45 -20.05 -2.42 -6.15
CA TRP A 45 -19.13 -3.33 -5.47
C TRP A 45 -18.91 -2.96 -4.01
N TRP A 46 -18.89 -1.66 -3.71
CA TRP A 46 -18.86 -1.18 -2.33
C TRP A 46 -20.08 -1.63 -1.55
N ASP A 47 -21.27 -1.46 -2.11
CA ASP A 47 -22.54 -1.85 -1.48
C ASP A 47 -22.58 -3.36 -1.22
N LYS A 48 -22.09 -4.17 -2.16
CA LYS A 48 -21.92 -5.62 -1.97
C LYS A 48 -20.94 -5.93 -0.82
N THR A 49 -19.86 -5.17 -0.69
CA THR A 49 -18.84 -5.36 0.35
C THR A 49 -19.37 -4.95 1.73
N VAL A 50 -20.10 -3.87 1.81
CA VAL A 50 -20.83 -3.45 3.03
C VAL A 50 -21.84 -4.53 3.44
N ALA A 51 -22.63 -5.02 2.50
CA ALA A 51 -23.67 -6.03 2.77
C ALA A 51 -23.09 -7.34 3.28
N CYS A 52 -22.02 -7.87 2.66
CA CYS A 52 -21.44 -9.15 3.07
C CYS A 52 -20.64 -9.08 4.37
N SER A 53 -19.98 -7.94 4.62
CA SER A 53 -19.15 -7.77 5.81
C SER A 53 -19.95 -7.40 7.07
N GLY A 54 -21.13 -6.80 6.89
CA GLY A 54 -21.92 -6.21 7.97
C GLY A 54 -21.33 -4.93 8.57
N HIS A 55 -20.25 -4.41 7.96
CA HIS A 55 -19.62 -3.15 8.38
C HIS A 55 -20.21 -1.98 7.62
N GLN A 56 -20.18 -0.80 8.23
CA GLN A 56 -20.69 0.43 7.62
C GLN A 56 -19.55 1.35 7.23
N GLY A 57 -19.68 2.03 6.11
CA GLY A 57 -18.72 3.01 5.62
C GLY A 57 -19.22 3.70 4.36
N LYS A 58 -18.53 4.76 3.92
CA LYS A 58 -18.85 5.47 2.70
C LYS A 58 -17.73 5.26 1.69
N MET A 59 -18.05 4.89 0.46
CA MET A 59 -17.04 4.76 -0.60
C MET A 59 -16.32 6.10 -0.87
N THR A 60 -16.99 7.22 -0.64
CA THR A 60 -16.40 8.57 -0.78
C THR A 60 -15.22 8.83 0.18
N ASP A 61 -15.06 8.00 1.22
CA ASP A 61 -13.94 8.09 2.16
C ASP A 61 -12.71 7.30 1.65
N VAL A 62 -12.80 6.67 0.47
CA VAL A 62 -11.73 5.88 -0.15
C VAL A 62 -11.28 6.53 -1.45
N SER A 63 -9.97 6.64 -1.64
CA SER A 63 -9.38 7.13 -2.88
C SER A 63 -8.78 5.97 -3.68
N PHE A 64 -9.20 5.81 -4.93
CA PHE A 64 -8.71 4.77 -5.83
C PHE A 64 -7.67 5.31 -6.80
N TYR A 65 -6.62 4.55 -7.00
CA TYR A 65 -5.51 4.87 -7.91
C TYR A 65 -5.21 3.68 -8.81
N ALA A 66 -5.06 3.96 -10.10
CA ALA A 66 -4.46 3.02 -11.03
C ALA A 66 -2.94 3.16 -10.99
N VAL A 67 -2.23 2.03 -11.12
CA VAL A 67 -0.78 1.97 -11.21
C VAL A 67 -0.39 1.33 -12.53
N ASP A 68 0.58 1.92 -13.23
CA ASP A 68 1.18 1.29 -14.39
C ASP A 68 2.10 0.16 -13.93
N ALA A 69 1.53 -1.04 -13.88
CA ALA A 69 2.16 -2.28 -13.42
C ALA A 69 2.02 -3.38 -14.47
N PRO A 70 2.89 -3.42 -15.49
CA PRO A 70 2.79 -4.38 -16.60
C PRO A 70 2.86 -5.85 -16.15
N SER A 71 3.51 -6.14 -15.05
CA SER A 71 3.58 -7.49 -14.45
C SER A 71 2.28 -7.91 -13.74
N GLY A 72 1.32 -7.00 -13.57
CA GLY A 72 0.12 -7.21 -12.75
C GLY A 72 0.39 -7.17 -11.24
N ALA A 73 1.61 -6.83 -10.82
CA ALA A 73 1.98 -6.68 -9.42
C ALA A 73 2.56 -5.29 -9.16
N ILE A 74 2.22 -4.73 -8.00
CA ILE A 74 2.60 -3.39 -7.56
C ILE A 74 3.64 -3.52 -6.46
N GLU A 75 4.76 -2.80 -6.60
CA GLU A 75 5.76 -2.68 -5.53
C GLU A 75 5.44 -1.49 -4.64
N LEU A 76 5.31 -1.75 -3.34
CA LEU A 76 5.14 -0.75 -2.30
C LEU A 76 6.06 -1.04 -1.12
N ALA A 77 6.90 -0.09 -0.75
CA ALA A 77 7.84 -0.23 0.36
C ALA A 77 8.79 -1.44 0.29
N GLY A 78 9.09 -1.92 -0.93
CA GLY A 78 9.95 -3.09 -1.17
C GLY A 78 9.21 -4.43 -1.21
N GLU A 79 7.90 -4.42 -1.10
CA GLU A 79 7.05 -5.62 -1.19
C GLU A 79 6.19 -5.60 -2.45
N MET A 80 5.89 -6.79 -2.98
CA MET A 80 5.09 -6.97 -4.18
C MET A 80 3.73 -7.55 -3.84
N ALA A 81 2.65 -6.94 -4.37
CA ALA A 81 1.30 -7.49 -4.28
C ALA A 81 0.48 -7.17 -5.53
N HIS A 82 -0.63 -7.90 -5.73
CA HIS A 82 -1.54 -7.65 -6.84
C HIS A 82 -2.33 -6.35 -6.69
N ALA A 83 -2.52 -5.88 -5.46
CA ALA A 83 -3.12 -4.59 -5.13
C ALA A 83 -2.68 -4.18 -3.74
N TRP A 84 -2.94 -2.95 -3.35
CA TRP A 84 -2.62 -2.44 -2.02
C TRP A 84 -3.71 -1.53 -1.50
N TRP A 85 -4.10 -1.75 -0.26
CA TRP A 85 -4.76 -0.74 0.55
C TRP A 85 -3.74 -0.09 1.50
N VAL A 86 -3.73 1.24 1.53
CA VAL A 86 -2.87 2.05 2.39
C VAL A 86 -3.74 2.86 3.34
N ARG A 87 -3.53 2.68 4.65
CA ARG A 87 -4.32 3.33 5.69
C ARG A 87 -4.26 4.84 5.63
N GLU A 88 -3.06 5.40 5.40
CA GLU A 88 -2.87 6.84 5.29
C GLU A 88 -3.63 7.39 4.09
N GLY A 89 -4.70 8.17 4.40
CA GLY A 89 -5.60 8.71 3.39
C GLY A 89 -6.54 7.70 2.77
N ASN A 90 -6.67 6.49 3.36
CA ASN A 90 -7.59 5.42 2.93
C ASN A 90 -7.52 5.20 1.41
N ARG A 91 -6.34 4.83 0.92
CA ARG A 91 -6.04 4.73 -0.51
C ARG A 91 -5.95 3.29 -0.97
N VAL A 92 -6.55 3.00 -2.12
CA VAL A 92 -6.47 1.72 -2.82
C VAL A 92 -5.67 1.91 -4.10
N TYR A 93 -4.66 1.10 -4.31
CA TYR A 93 -3.84 1.05 -5.51
C TYR A 93 -4.08 -0.26 -6.26
N LEU A 94 -4.44 -0.16 -7.53
CA LEU A 94 -4.78 -1.28 -8.41
C LEU A 94 -3.93 -1.22 -9.67
N PRO A 95 -3.46 -2.34 -10.22
CA PRO A 95 -2.90 -2.35 -11.56
C PRO A 95 -3.90 -1.80 -12.55
N ALA A 96 -3.46 -1.01 -13.52
CA ALA A 96 -4.34 -0.46 -14.55
C ALA A 96 -5.12 -1.53 -15.32
N SER A 97 -4.52 -2.71 -15.48
CA SER A 97 -5.15 -3.89 -16.12
C SER A 97 -6.22 -4.55 -15.28
N ALA A 98 -6.28 -4.30 -13.97
CA ALA A 98 -7.16 -4.98 -13.02
C ALA A 98 -8.29 -4.10 -12.47
N LEU A 99 -8.50 -2.91 -13.03
CA LEU A 99 -9.56 -1.98 -12.56
C LEU A 99 -10.97 -2.56 -12.72
N GLY A 100 -11.17 -3.53 -13.60
CA GLY A 100 -12.44 -4.25 -13.83
C GLY A 100 -12.55 -5.57 -13.06
N GLU A 101 -11.58 -5.95 -12.24
CA GLU A 101 -11.56 -7.22 -11.52
C GLU A 101 -12.33 -7.11 -10.20
N GLU A 102 -13.63 -7.42 -10.21
CA GLU A 102 -14.53 -7.25 -9.04
C GLU A 102 -13.93 -7.83 -7.75
N TRP A 103 -13.43 -9.07 -7.80
CA TRP A 103 -12.93 -9.76 -6.62
C TRP A 103 -11.74 -9.03 -5.98
N LEU A 104 -10.80 -8.51 -6.80
CA LEU A 104 -9.61 -7.80 -6.34
C LEU A 104 -9.99 -6.43 -5.78
N VAL A 105 -10.82 -5.68 -6.49
CA VAL A 105 -11.27 -4.36 -6.05
C VAL A 105 -12.05 -4.48 -4.74
N ARG A 106 -12.95 -5.45 -4.61
CA ARG A 106 -13.71 -5.70 -3.38
C ARG A 106 -12.84 -6.18 -2.23
N HIS A 107 -11.76 -6.91 -2.52
CA HIS A 107 -10.76 -7.29 -1.52
C HIS A 107 -10.16 -6.03 -0.86
N GLU A 108 -9.68 -5.10 -1.66
CA GLU A 108 -9.12 -3.84 -1.16
C GLU A 108 -10.18 -2.92 -0.52
N MET A 109 -11.40 -2.93 -1.04
CA MET A 109 -12.52 -2.24 -0.42
C MET A 109 -12.82 -2.79 0.98
N LEU A 110 -12.67 -4.08 1.19
CA LEU A 110 -12.87 -4.69 2.51
C LEU A 110 -11.78 -4.25 3.48
N HIS A 111 -10.52 -4.15 3.07
CA HIS A 111 -9.46 -3.54 3.88
C HIS A 111 -9.79 -2.08 4.23
N ALA A 112 -10.21 -1.30 3.23
CA ALA A 112 -10.59 0.10 3.41
C ALA A 112 -11.77 0.27 4.37
N LEU A 113 -12.74 -0.64 4.35
CA LEU A 113 -13.90 -0.64 5.21
C LEU A 113 -13.54 -1.04 6.65
N LEU A 114 -12.67 -2.03 6.81
CA LEU A 114 -12.22 -2.55 8.11
C LEU A 114 -11.13 -1.69 8.75
N GLN A 115 -10.50 -0.81 7.98
CA GLN A 115 -9.33 -0.01 8.38
C GLN A 115 -8.17 -0.85 8.93
N ARG A 116 -7.93 -2.04 8.34
CA ARG A 116 -6.88 -2.97 8.73
C ARG A 116 -6.34 -3.80 7.57
N GLY A 117 -5.03 -4.05 7.56
CA GLY A 117 -4.34 -4.87 6.55
C GLY A 117 -4.46 -6.39 6.78
N THR A 118 -4.98 -6.83 7.93
CA THR A 118 -5.17 -8.26 8.19
C THR A 118 -6.42 -8.78 7.48
N HIS A 119 -6.45 -10.08 7.22
CA HIS A 119 -7.51 -10.74 6.46
C HIS A 119 -8.28 -11.76 7.34
N PRO A 120 -9.22 -11.38 8.18
CA PRO A 120 -10.03 -12.36 8.92
C PRO A 120 -10.75 -13.30 7.97
N SER A 121 -10.46 -14.61 8.03
CA SER A 121 -11.03 -15.61 7.11
C SER A 121 -12.54 -15.57 7.08
N LYS A 122 -13.17 -15.36 8.24
CA LYS A 122 -14.63 -15.21 8.35
C LYS A 122 -15.21 -14.12 7.43
N LEU A 123 -14.47 -13.04 7.17
CA LEU A 123 -14.92 -11.94 6.32
C LEU A 123 -14.46 -12.12 4.87
N PHE A 124 -13.15 -12.37 4.66
CA PHE A 124 -12.58 -12.41 3.31
C PHE A 124 -12.93 -13.68 2.54
N VAL A 125 -13.01 -14.83 3.23
CA VAL A 125 -13.29 -16.12 2.61
C VAL A 125 -14.75 -16.48 2.73
N ASP A 126 -15.30 -16.52 3.96
CA ASP A 126 -16.60 -17.13 4.22
C ASP A 126 -17.77 -16.20 3.88
N ALA A 127 -17.67 -14.90 4.22
CA ALA A 127 -18.79 -13.98 4.05
C ALA A 127 -18.75 -13.23 2.71
N CYS A 128 -17.60 -12.65 2.35
CA CYS A 128 -17.50 -11.78 1.17
C CYS A 128 -16.94 -12.47 -0.07
N HIS A 129 -16.34 -13.65 0.07
CA HIS A 129 -15.76 -14.45 -1.01
C HIS A 129 -14.76 -13.68 -1.88
N VAL A 130 -13.94 -12.81 -1.25
CA VAL A 130 -12.94 -11.99 -1.93
C VAL A 130 -11.52 -12.53 -1.75
N ALA A 131 -11.36 -13.69 -1.13
CA ALA A 131 -10.12 -14.46 -1.10
C ALA A 131 -10.44 -15.95 -1.15
N SER A 132 -9.56 -16.75 -1.79
CA SER A 132 -9.72 -18.19 -1.76
C SER A 132 -9.00 -18.79 -0.55
N ALA A 133 -9.53 -19.87 0.04
CA ALA A 133 -8.89 -20.60 1.13
C ALA A 133 -7.53 -21.21 0.72
N ALA A 134 -7.28 -21.39 -0.58
CA ALA A 134 -6.00 -21.89 -1.11
C ALA A 134 -4.93 -20.79 -1.14
N VAL A 135 -5.29 -19.60 -1.59
CA VAL A 135 -4.39 -18.41 -1.60
C VAL A 135 -4.08 -17.97 -0.17
N TRP A 136 -5.06 -18.13 0.74
CA TRP A 136 -4.92 -17.77 2.14
C TRP A 136 -3.80 -18.53 2.89
N ARG A 137 -3.58 -19.78 2.59
CA ARG A 137 -2.52 -20.58 3.26
C ARG A 137 -1.11 -20.13 2.89
N ASP A 138 -0.95 -19.46 1.76
CA ASP A 138 0.34 -18.95 1.27
C ASP A 138 0.59 -17.48 1.66
N SER A 139 -0.46 -16.76 2.06
CA SER A 139 -0.44 -15.31 2.35
C SER A 139 -0.17 -14.98 3.83
N THR A 140 0.51 -15.87 4.59
CA THR A 140 0.98 -15.55 5.96
C THR A 140 2.08 -14.47 5.98
N LEU A 141 2.35 -13.82 4.86
CA LEU A 141 3.39 -12.82 4.65
C LEU A 141 2.87 -11.39 4.40
N THR A 142 1.61 -11.09 4.72
CA THR A 142 1.19 -9.68 4.69
C THR A 142 1.67 -8.97 5.95
N VAL A 143 2.86 -8.42 5.88
CA VAL A 143 3.35 -7.43 6.83
C VAL A 143 2.45 -6.20 6.69
N ASP A 144 1.69 -5.88 7.72
CA ASP A 144 1.02 -4.58 7.84
C ASP A 144 2.12 -3.51 7.93
N PRO A 145 2.35 -2.66 6.91
CA PRO A 145 3.40 -1.66 6.93
C PRO A 145 3.20 -0.61 8.03
N GLY A 146 2.03 -0.57 8.67
CA GLY A 146 1.71 0.25 9.85
C GLY A 146 1.91 -0.46 11.19
N ASN A 147 2.21 -1.78 11.20
CA ASN A 147 2.48 -2.53 12.43
C ASN A 147 3.65 -3.53 12.24
N PRO A 148 4.91 -3.08 12.40
CA PRO A 148 6.09 -3.92 12.24
C PRO A 148 6.24 -5.00 13.32
N ARG A 149 5.29 -5.16 14.23
CA ARG A 149 5.25 -6.22 15.25
C ARG A 149 3.88 -6.88 15.21
N GLY A 150 3.78 -7.97 14.44
CA GLY A 150 2.63 -8.86 14.48
C GLY A 150 2.40 -9.39 15.91
N GLN A 151 1.49 -8.78 16.62
CA GLN A 151 0.81 -9.31 17.81
C GLN A 151 -0.68 -9.10 17.64
#